data_6748a9415e5c386df77d3ab338e735c6
#
_entry.id   6748a9415e5c386df77d3ab338e735c6
#
_cell.length_a   1.000
_cell.length_b   1.000
_cell.length_c   1.000
_cell.angle_alpha   90.00
_cell.angle_beta   90.00
_cell.angle_gamma   90.00
#
_symmetry.space_group_name_H-M   'P 1'
#
loop_
_entity.id
_entity.type
_entity.pdbx_description
1 polymer ?
#
loop_
_entity_poly.entity_id
_entity_poly.type
_entity_poly.pdbx_seq_one_letter_code
_entity_poly.pdbx_strand_id
1 'polypeptide(L)'
;MTDTSVSAEDLELYGALKDKEPPKAPRSQWRDVWDQLKKHKGALIGGGFLLFITLFVLIGPLIWQIDPKKLDIRNKDLRPIYTLLWDSEARTLWSRPFGTDNLGRDIMATLIAGGRASMAVGWMAMILSLALGTLIGVCAGYFKRLDGILMRVTDLFLSLPILPLLLVAVTLFRQPLRANFGPETGMFILIVGVIGLTSWMQTARIVRGEVLALKEREFILAARSIGTTPFKIITRHLLPNVVSPIMVSATLGLATAIITESALSFLGVGFPSDFPTWGKLLSDAVPRMEEFPERVMLPGILISLTVLSVNYLGDGLRDALDPRSRGR
;
A
#
# COMPACT_ATOMS: atom_id res chain seq x y z
N MET A 1 -72.92 -14.20 17.85
CA MET A 1 -72.51 -14.11 16.44
C MET A 1 -71.94 -12.73 16.26
N THR A 2 -70.60 -12.59 16.37
CA THR A 2 -69.89 -11.37 16.14
C THR A 2 -69.43 -11.34 14.67
N ASP A 3 -70.07 -10.48 13.92
CA ASP A 3 -69.79 -10.26 12.49
C ASP A 3 -68.44 -9.54 12.40
N THR A 4 -67.42 -10.24 11.94
CA THR A 4 -66.09 -9.70 11.66
C THR A 4 -66.04 -9.31 10.19
N SER A 5 -66.75 -8.26 9.80
CA SER A 5 -66.58 -7.61 8.53
C SER A 5 -65.21 -6.90 8.46
N VAL A 6 -64.29 -7.44 7.70
CA VAL A 6 -63.00 -6.79 7.37
C VAL A 6 -63.36 -5.48 6.67
N SER A 7 -62.92 -4.35 7.21
CA SER A 7 -63.19 -3.04 6.64
C SER A 7 -62.52 -2.84 5.28
N ALA A 8 -63.10 -2.00 4.41
CA ALA A 8 -62.46 -1.66 3.14
C ALA A 8 -61.06 -1.05 3.33
N GLU A 9 -60.82 -0.34 4.44
CA GLU A 9 -59.49 0.18 4.84
C GLU A 9 -58.48 -0.93 5.14
N ASP A 10 -58.89 -2.05 5.76
CA ASP A 10 -58.02 -3.19 6.03
C ASP A 10 -57.61 -3.92 4.71
N LEU A 11 -58.52 -3.95 3.72
CA LEU A 11 -58.26 -4.53 2.41
C LEU A 11 -57.31 -3.65 1.56
N GLU A 12 -57.42 -2.32 1.63
CA GLU A 12 -56.48 -1.40 1.00
C GLU A 12 -55.09 -1.46 1.69
N LEU A 13 -55.03 -1.52 3.01
CA LEU A 13 -53.81 -1.69 3.75
C LEU A 13 -53.09 -3.01 3.43
N TYR A 14 -53.87 -4.10 3.27
CA TYR A 14 -53.34 -5.41 2.86
C TYR A 14 -52.86 -5.43 1.41
N GLY A 15 -53.53 -4.70 0.51
CA GLY A 15 -53.10 -4.47 -0.88
C GLY A 15 -51.79 -3.71 -0.93
N ALA A 16 -51.69 -2.59 -0.20
CA ALA A 16 -50.49 -1.77 -0.12
C ALA A 16 -49.29 -2.47 0.54
N LEU A 17 -49.53 -3.47 1.41
CA LEU A 17 -48.49 -4.32 2.00
C LEU A 17 -48.05 -5.44 1.04
N LYS A 18 -48.92 -5.88 0.14
CA LYS A 18 -48.64 -6.96 -0.82
C LYS A 18 -47.80 -6.47 -2.03
N ASP A 19 -47.91 -5.16 -2.37
CA ASP A 19 -47.14 -4.52 -3.42
C ASP A 19 -45.73 -4.04 -2.97
N LYS A 20 -45.42 -4.16 -1.67
CA LYS A 20 -44.03 -3.99 -1.22
C LYS A 20 -43.23 -5.22 -1.61
N GLU A 21 -42.36 -5.07 -2.62
CA GLU A 21 -41.37 -6.08 -2.95
C GLU A 21 -40.75 -6.67 -1.66
N PRO A 22 -40.65 -7.99 -1.56
CA PRO A 22 -40.03 -8.62 -0.38
C PRO A 22 -38.65 -8.00 -0.17
N PRO A 23 -38.26 -7.69 1.08
CA PRO A 23 -36.97 -7.08 1.37
C PRO A 23 -35.89 -7.93 0.70
N LYS A 24 -35.16 -7.32 -0.23
CA LYS A 24 -34.06 -7.99 -0.94
C LYS A 24 -33.17 -8.64 0.10
N ALA A 25 -32.86 -9.93 -0.06
CA ALA A 25 -32.01 -10.66 0.84
C ALA A 25 -30.72 -9.86 1.15
N PRO A 26 -30.25 -9.85 2.41
CA PRO A 26 -29.11 -9.04 2.82
C PRO A 26 -27.91 -9.41 1.94
N ARG A 27 -27.51 -8.48 1.06
CA ARG A 27 -26.34 -8.66 0.19
C ARG A 27 -25.09 -8.65 1.06
N SER A 28 -24.11 -9.47 0.72
CA SER A 28 -22.81 -9.44 1.37
C SER A 28 -22.17 -8.06 1.18
N GLN A 29 -21.70 -7.44 2.28
CA GLN A 29 -21.03 -6.12 2.27
C GLN A 29 -19.89 -6.06 1.24
N TRP A 30 -19.14 -7.14 1.07
CA TRP A 30 -18.05 -7.23 0.10
C TRP A 30 -18.52 -7.19 -1.37
N ARG A 31 -19.72 -7.68 -1.64
CA ARG A 31 -20.32 -7.61 -2.96
C ARG A 31 -20.71 -6.17 -3.33
N ASP A 32 -21.26 -5.45 -2.36
CA ASP A 32 -21.61 -4.03 -2.55
C ASP A 32 -20.34 -3.18 -2.75
N VAL A 33 -19.29 -3.43 -1.97
CA VAL A 33 -17.98 -2.77 -2.13
C VAL A 33 -17.40 -3.03 -3.51
N TRP A 34 -17.46 -4.28 -3.99
CA TRP A 34 -16.96 -4.63 -5.32
C TRP A 34 -17.77 -3.96 -6.45
N ASP A 35 -19.10 -3.91 -6.32
CA ASP A 35 -19.96 -3.27 -7.30
C ASP A 35 -19.77 -1.74 -7.35
N GLN A 36 -19.45 -1.11 -6.23
CA GLN A 36 -19.10 0.31 -6.18
C GLN A 36 -17.69 0.57 -6.72
N LEU A 37 -16.70 -0.26 -6.35
CA LEU A 37 -15.34 -0.14 -6.86
C LEU A 37 -15.29 -0.20 -8.38
N LYS A 38 -16.13 -1.07 -9.01
CA LYS A 38 -16.26 -1.14 -10.47
C LYS A 38 -16.79 0.12 -11.11
N LYS A 39 -17.53 0.96 -10.42
CA LYS A 39 -18.02 2.24 -10.93
C LYS A 39 -16.95 3.33 -10.90
N HIS A 40 -15.94 3.19 -10.05
CA HIS A 40 -14.86 4.17 -9.90
C HIS A 40 -13.77 3.91 -10.95
N LYS A 41 -13.82 4.62 -12.09
CA LYS A 41 -12.88 4.43 -13.22
C LYS A 41 -11.42 4.56 -12.82
N GLY A 42 -11.08 5.52 -11.95
CA GLY A 42 -9.73 5.71 -11.45
C GLY A 42 -9.20 4.50 -10.68
N ALA A 43 -10.03 3.89 -9.82
CA ALA A 43 -9.67 2.69 -9.07
C ALA A 43 -9.45 1.47 -9.98
N LEU A 44 -10.25 1.33 -11.06
CA LEU A 44 -10.06 0.27 -12.04
C LEU A 44 -8.75 0.43 -12.81
N ILE A 45 -8.46 1.65 -13.28
CA ILE A 45 -7.20 1.95 -13.99
C ILE A 45 -6.02 1.74 -13.05
N GLY A 46 -6.06 2.32 -11.84
CA GLY A 46 -5.01 2.16 -10.84
C GLY A 46 -4.81 0.70 -10.42
N GLY A 47 -5.90 -0.01 -10.12
CA GLY A 47 -5.86 -1.44 -9.78
C GLY A 47 -5.31 -2.30 -10.92
N GLY A 48 -5.72 -2.03 -12.16
CA GLY A 48 -5.23 -2.70 -13.37
C GLY A 48 -3.73 -2.47 -13.57
N PHE A 49 -3.26 -1.24 -13.40
CA PHE A 49 -1.85 -0.92 -13.53
C PHE A 49 -1.01 -1.50 -12.37
N LEU A 50 -1.52 -1.47 -11.14
CA LEU A 50 -0.84 -2.10 -9.99
C LEU A 50 -0.73 -3.61 -10.19
N LEU A 51 -1.78 -4.25 -10.72
CA LEU A 51 -1.74 -5.66 -11.10
C LEU A 51 -0.71 -5.92 -12.20
N PHE A 52 -0.68 -5.08 -13.24
CA PHE A 52 0.30 -5.18 -14.33
C PHE A 52 1.74 -5.08 -13.78
N ILE A 53 2.05 -4.07 -12.96
CA ILE A 53 3.38 -3.93 -12.35
C ILE A 53 3.70 -5.12 -11.45
N THR A 54 2.75 -5.59 -10.66
CA THR A 54 2.95 -6.76 -9.80
C THR A 54 3.29 -8.00 -10.63
N LEU A 55 2.55 -8.24 -11.71
CA LEU A 55 2.84 -9.34 -12.64
C LEU A 55 4.18 -9.14 -13.36
N PHE A 56 4.47 -7.93 -13.79
CA PHE A 56 5.73 -7.59 -14.43
C PHE A 56 6.94 -7.92 -13.54
N VAL A 57 6.91 -7.59 -12.26
CA VAL A 57 8.03 -7.86 -11.35
C VAL A 57 8.08 -9.32 -10.86
N LEU A 58 6.94 -10.01 -10.77
CA LEU A 58 6.88 -11.41 -10.32
C LEU A 58 7.16 -12.40 -11.45
N ILE A 59 6.53 -12.21 -12.61
CA ILE A 59 6.62 -13.11 -13.77
C ILE A 59 7.78 -12.70 -14.67
N GLY A 60 8.16 -11.42 -14.65
CA GLY A 60 9.24 -10.88 -15.49
C GLY A 60 10.51 -11.71 -15.52
N PRO A 61 11.06 -12.20 -14.39
CA PRO A 61 12.27 -13.02 -14.39
C PRO A 61 12.12 -14.38 -15.09
N LEU A 62 10.88 -14.89 -15.23
CA LEU A 62 10.62 -16.12 -15.97
C LEU A 62 10.67 -15.90 -17.49
N ILE A 63 10.29 -14.70 -17.93
CA ILE A 63 10.27 -14.31 -19.35
C ILE A 63 11.62 -13.73 -19.75
N TRP A 64 12.18 -12.85 -18.91
CA TRP A 64 13.43 -12.13 -19.12
C TRP A 64 14.53 -12.72 -18.25
N GLN A 65 15.19 -13.76 -18.75
CA GLN A 65 16.16 -14.59 -18.00
C GLN A 65 17.58 -14.00 -17.97
N ILE A 66 17.76 -12.72 -18.25
CA ILE A 66 19.05 -12.05 -18.13
C ILE A 66 19.32 -11.75 -16.66
N ASP A 67 20.51 -12.15 -16.18
CA ASP A 67 20.96 -11.85 -14.82
C ASP A 67 21.16 -10.32 -14.66
N PRO A 68 20.40 -9.65 -13.75
CA PRO A 68 20.53 -8.21 -13.51
C PRO A 68 21.90 -7.79 -12.97
N LYS A 69 22.68 -8.73 -12.42
CA LYS A 69 24.04 -8.47 -11.90
C LYS A 69 25.14 -8.70 -12.93
N LYS A 70 24.81 -9.29 -14.09
CA LYS A 70 25.80 -9.61 -15.12
C LYS A 70 26.38 -8.34 -15.75
N LEU A 71 27.69 -8.19 -15.63
CA LEU A 71 28.45 -7.10 -16.25
C LEU A 71 28.82 -7.47 -17.70
N ASP A 72 28.59 -6.55 -18.63
CA ASP A 72 28.93 -6.69 -20.02
C ASP A 72 29.56 -5.40 -20.56
N ILE A 73 30.83 -5.18 -20.22
CA ILE A 73 31.55 -3.93 -20.51
C ILE A 73 31.64 -3.65 -22.03
N ARG A 74 31.55 -4.68 -22.89
CA ARG A 74 31.56 -4.51 -24.36
C ARG A 74 30.28 -3.81 -24.84
N ASN A 75 29.16 -4.09 -24.17
CA ASN A 75 27.86 -3.57 -24.48
C ASN A 75 27.38 -2.53 -23.43
N LYS A 76 28.31 -1.78 -22.84
CA LYS A 76 27.97 -0.65 -21.97
C LYS A 76 27.33 0.49 -22.77
N ASP A 77 26.50 1.23 -22.11
CA ASP A 77 25.90 2.48 -22.62
C ASP A 77 25.09 2.30 -23.91
N LEU A 78 24.49 1.11 -24.11
CA LEU A 78 23.52 0.93 -25.19
C LEU A 78 22.26 1.74 -24.89
N ARG A 79 21.74 2.41 -25.93
CA ARG A 79 20.45 3.10 -25.86
C ARG A 79 19.27 2.16 -26.12
N PRO A 80 18.07 2.48 -25.60
CA PRO A 80 16.86 1.73 -25.92
C PRO A 80 16.57 1.74 -27.43
N ILE A 81 15.95 0.67 -27.94
CA ILE A 81 15.63 0.55 -29.37
C ILE A 81 14.72 1.68 -29.86
N TYR A 82 13.80 2.16 -29.04
CA TYR A 82 12.89 3.26 -29.41
C TYR A 82 13.62 4.59 -29.69
N THR A 83 14.88 4.74 -29.25
CA THR A 83 15.69 5.94 -29.60
C THR A 83 16.00 6.04 -31.06
N LEU A 84 15.97 4.93 -31.82
CA LEU A 84 16.11 4.93 -33.27
C LEU A 84 15.05 5.73 -34.01
N LEU A 85 13.94 6.09 -33.34
CA LEU A 85 12.89 6.95 -33.94
C LEU A 85 13.36 8.38 -34.17
N TRP A 86 14.39 8.87 -33.45
CA TRP A 86 14.92 10.23 -33.57
C TRP A 86 16.44 10.30 -33.67
N ASP A 87 17.14 9.20 -33.43
CA ASP A 87 18.59 9.07 -33.53
C ASP A 87 18.91 7.75 -34.21
N SER A 88 19.02 7.77 -35.53
CA SER A 88 19.31 6.59 -36.37
C SER A 88 20.72 6.00 -36.16
N GLU A 89 21.63 6.77 -35.57
CA GLU A 89 23.01 6.33 -35.26
C GLU A 89 23.12 5.80 -33.82
N ALA A 90 22.01 5.80 -33.03
CA ALA A 90 22.02 5.32 -31.68
C ALA A 90 22.50 3.85 -31.61
N ARG A 91 23.50 3.58 -30.77
CA ARG A 91 23.98 2.23 -30.53
C ARG A 91 22.96 1.43 -29.71
N THR A 92 22.21 0.56 -30.37
CA THR A 92 21.14 -0.26 -29.80
C THR A 92 21.40 -1.75 -30.06
N LEU A 93 20.73 -2.62 -29.29
CA LEU A 93 20.78 -4.06 -29.48
C LEU A 93 19.39 -4.67 -29.28
N TRP A 94 18.89 -5.45 -30.25
CA TRP A 94 17.57 -6.09 -30.17
C TRP A 94 17.42 -7.05 -29.01
N SER A 95 18.51 -7.69 -28.57
CA SER A 95 18.53 -8.53 -27.38
C SER A 95 18.42 -7.74 -26.06
N ARG A 96 18.53 -6.40 -26.10
CA ARG A 96 18.46 -5.49 -24.95
C ARG A 96 17.63 -4.25 -25.27
N PRO A 97 16.31 -4.41 -25.41
CA PRO A 97 15.43 -3.37 -25.95
C PRO A 97 15.38 -2.08 -25.17
N PHE A 98 15.65 -2.13 -23.86
CA PHE A 98 15.74 -0.95 -22.99
C PHE A 98 17.18 -0.45 -22.80
N GLY A 99 18.14 -1.04 -23.52
CA GLY A 99 19.55 -0.67 -23.44
C GLY A 99 20.27 -1.24 -22.22
N THR A 100 21.43 -0.68 -21.93
CA THR A 100 22.29 -1.08 -20.81
C THR A 100 22.80 0.12 -20.03
N ASP A 101 23.22 -0.09 -18.80
CA ASP A 101 23.85 0.93 -17.97
C ASP A 101 25.35 1.13 -18.29
N ASN A 102 26.03 1.93 -17.48
CA ASN A 102 27.47 2.22 -17.59
C ASN A 102 28.38 1.01 -17.29
N LEU A 103 27.86 -0.06 -16.72
CA LEU A 103 28.53 -1.32 -16.45
C LEU A 103 28.12 -2.43 -17.44
N GLY A 104 27.22 -2.10 -18.39
CA GLY A 104 26.68 -3.06 -19.36
C GLY A 104 25.59 -3.97 -18.77
N ARG A 105 25.05 -3.66 -17.58
CA ARG A 105 23.92 -4.40 -17.03
C ARG A 105 22.67 -4.08 -17.84
N ASP A 106 21.83 -5.08 -18.07
CA ASP A 106 20.58 -4.95 -18.81
C ASP A 106 19.55 -4.14 -18.00
N ILE A 107 19.04 -3.02 -18.56
CA ILE A 107 18.12 -2.13 -17.86
C ILE A 107 16.79 -2.82 -17.58
N MET A 108 16.26 -3.64 -18.49
CA MET A 108 15.01 -4.37 -18.27
C MET A 108 15.14 -5.35 -17.10
N ALA A 109 16.22 -6.14 -17.07
CA ALA A 109 16.48 -7.06 -15.98
C ALA A 109 16.63 -6.34 -14.63
N THR A 110 17.33 -5.20 -14.60
CA THR A 110 17.48 -4.40 -13.37
C THR A 110 16.20 -3.71 -12.93
N LEU A 111 15.33 -3.28 -13.86
CA LEU A 111 14.01 -2.73 -13.54
C LEU A 111 13.08 -3.80 -12.93
N ILE A 112 13.09 -5.01 -13.47
CA ILE A 112 12.30 -6.14 -12.94
C ILE A 112 12.80 -6.52 -11.54
N ALA A 113 14.10 -6.72 -11.38
CA ALA A 113 14.69 -7.10 -10.10
C ALA A 113 14.52 -5.99 -9.05
N GLY A 114 14.75 -4.73 -9.45
CA GLY A 114 14.54 -3.55 -8.59
C GLY A 114 13.09 -3.39 -8.15
N GLY A 115 12.15 -3.64 -9.06
CA GLY A 115 10.73 -3.61 -8.74
C GLY A 115 10.31 -4.67 -7.72
N ARG A 116 10.88 -5.89 -7.82
CA ARG A 116 10.64 -6.94 -6.81
C ARG A 116 11.09 -6.50 -5.43
N ALA A 117 12.27 -5.90 -5.32
CA ALA A 117 12.81 -5.42 -4.05
C ALA A 117 11.97 -4.26 -3.49
N SER A 118 11.75 -3.20 -4.29
CA SER A 118 11.00 -2.01 -3.85
C SER A 118 9.55 -2.34 -3.47
N MET A 119 8.86 -3.19 -4.24
CA MET A 119 7.50 -3.61 -3.91
C MET A 119 7.46 -4.52 -2.68
N ALA A 120 8.39 -5.47 -2.55
CA ALA A 120 8.45 -6.34 -1.38
C ALA A 120 8.66 -5.53 -0.08
N VAL A 121 9.57 -4.54 -0.10
CA VAL A 121 9.76 -3.62 1.04
C VAL A 121 8.48 -2.84 1.31
N GLY A 122 7.86 -2.26 0.27
CA GLY A 122 6.62 -1.50 0.41
C GLY A 122 5.51 -2.31 1.09
N TRP A 123 5.23 -3.52 0.61
CA TRP A 123 4.22 -4.41 1.18
C TRP A 123 4.54 -4.81 2.61
N MET A 124 5.77 -5.24 2.89
CA MET A 124 6.13 -5.71 4.23
C MET A 124 6.15 -4.57 5.26
N ALA A 125 6.67 -3.40 4.89
CA ALA A 125 6.66 -2.22 5.75
C ALA A 125 5.22 -1.73 6.03
N MET A 126 4.35 -1.73 5.01
CA MET A 126 2.93 -1.42 5.17
C MET A 126 2.26 -2.39 6.15
N ILE A 127 2.44 -3.71 5.98
CA ILE A 127 1.84 -4.73 6.88
C ILE A 127 2.30 -4.50 8.32
N LEU A 128 3.59 -4.26 8.55
CA LEU A 128 4.13 -3.99 9.88
C LEU A 128 3.54 -2.71 10.48
N SER A 129 3.50 -1.64 9.69
CA SER A 129 2.91 -0.34 10.08
C SER A 129 1.42 -0.47 10.43
N LEU A 130 0.64 -1.19 9.62
CA LEU A 130 -0.78 -1.42 9.88
C LEU A 130 -1.01 -2.25 11.15
N ALA A 131 -0.23 -3.32 11.34
CA ALA A 131 -0.36 -4.16 12.53
C ALA A 131 -0.09 -3.35 13.81
N LEU A 132 1.00 -2.58 13.84
CA LEU A 132 1.35 -1.72 14.97
C LEU A 132 0.34 -0.58 15.15
N GLY A 133 -0.02 0.12 14.08
CA GLY A 133 -0.96 1.23 14.13
C GLY A 133 -2.35 0.79 14.57
N THR A 134 -2.83 -0.35 14.08
CA THR A 134 -4.11 -0.92 14.50
C THR A 134 -4.08 -1.33 15.97
N LEU A 135 -3.03 -2.03 16.41
CA LEU A 135 -2.89 -2.46 17.80
C LEU A 135 -2.88 -1.25 18.74
N ILE A 136 -2.01 -0.27 18.47
CA ILE A 136 -1.88 0.94 19.29
C ILE A 136 -3.17 1.77 19.26
N GLY A 137 -3.77 1.95 18.06
CA GLY A 137 -5.02 2.70 17.88
C GLY A 137 -6.19 2.08 18.62
N VAL A 138 -6.35 0.75 18.56
CA VAL A 138 -7.40 0.03 19.30
C VAL A 138 -7.16 0.13 20.80
N CYS A 139 -5.94 -0.06 21.27
CA CYS A 139 -5.61 0.06 22.70
C CYS A 139 -5.86 1.48 23.23
N ALA A 140 -5.43 2.51 22.50
CA ALA A 140 -5.67 3.89 22.88
C ALA A 140 -7.17 4.25 22.85
N GLY A 141 -7.91 3.85 21.80
CA GLY A 141 -9.34 4.15 21.68
C GLY A 141 -10.21 3.43 22.72
N TYR A 142 -9.87 2.18 23.07
CA TYR A 142 -10.67 1.39 23.99
C TYR A 142 -10.33 1.66 25.45
N PHE A 143 -9.05 1.67 25.83
CA PHE A 143 -8.59 1.82 27.22
C PHE A 143 -8.26 3.29 27.54
N LYS A 144 -9.17 3.98 28.24
CA LYS A 144 -9.02 5.40 28.60
C LYS A 144 -7.70 5.72 29.33
N ARG A 145 -7.16 4.77 30.11
CA ARG A 145 -5.89 4.95 30.85
C ARG A 145 -4.66 4.96 29.94
N LEU A 146 -4.72 4.22 28.84
CA LEU A 146 -3.60 4.10 27.87
C LEU A 146 -3.62 5.22 26.82
N ASP A 147 -4.78 5.83 26.59
CA ASP A 147 -4.98 6.83 25.54
C ASP A 147 -3.97 7.97 25.62
N GLY A 148 -3.89 8.62 26.78
CA GLY A 148 -2.99 9.77 26.94
C GLY A 148 -1.51 9.43 26.74
N ILE A 149 -1.05 8.24 27.19
CA ILE A 149 0.35 7.83 27.07
C ILE A 149 0.66 7.46 25.62
N LEU A 150 -0.18 6.61 25.01
CA LEU A 150 0.05 6.14 23.64
C LEU A 150 -0.01 7.30 22.62
N MET A 151 -0.92 8.24 22.81
CA MET A 151 -1.01 9.39 21.90
C MET A 151 0.15 10.37 22.11
N ARG A 152 0.65 10.58 23.32
CA ARG A 152 1.87 11.39 23.53
C ARG A 152 3.08 10.78 22.85
N VAL A 153 3.25 9.45 22.93
CA VAL A 153 4.31 8.74 22.19
C VAL A 153 4.12 8.90 20.69
N THR A 154 2.90 8.74 20.20
CA THR A 154 2.57 8.95 18.78
C THR A 154 2.91 10.37 18.31
N ASP A 155 2.58 11.39 19.12
CA ASP A 155 2.83 12.79 18.81
C ASP A 155 4.34 13.11 18.82
N LEU A 156 5.08 12.52 19.76
CA LEU A 156 6.54 12.65 19.82
C LEU A 156 7.18 12.12 18.52
N PHE A 157 6.80 10.92 18.09
CA PHE A 157 7.33 10.35 16.84
C PHE A 157 6.95 11.18 15.61
N LEU A 158 5.74 11.73 15.56
CA LEU A 158 5.29 12.60 14.47
C LEU A 158 5.98 13.97 14.44
N SER A 159 6.54 14.43 15.55
CA SER A 159 7.30 15.68 15.61
C SER A 159 8.73 15.54 15.08
N LEU A 160 9.24 14.31 14.95
CA LEU A 160 10.59 14.07 14.47
C LEU A 160 10.64 14.18 12.92
N PRO A 161 11.69 14.80 12.37
CA PRO A 161 11.88 14.81 10.91
C PRO A 161 12.21 13.40 10.44
N ILE A 162 11.26 12.78 9.70
CA ILE A 162 11.29 11.36 9.38
C ILE A 162 12.54 10.92 8.62
N LEU A 163 12.97 11.64 7.58
CA LEU A 163 14.13 11.24 6.77
C LEU A 163 15.43 11.23 7.57
N PRO A 164 15.81 12.26 8.34
CA PRO A 164 16.97 12.19 9.23
C PRO A 164 16.90 11.03 10.23
N LEU A 165 15.73 10.77 10.83
CA LEU A 165 15.56 9.64 11.75
C LEU A 165 15.84 8.30 11.06
N LEU A 166 15.30 8.10 9.85
CA LEU A 166 15.51 6.90 9.06
C LEU A 166 16.99 6.73 8.67
N LEU A 167 17.66 7.81 8.24
CA LEU A 167 19.09 7.80 7.89
C LEU A 167 19.95 7.38 9.07
N VAL A 168 19.71 7.94 10.25
CA VAL A 168 20.42 7.58 11.48
C VAL A 168 20.14 6.13 11.85
N ALA A 169 18.89 5.69 11.85
CA ALA A 169 18.53 4.32 12.18
C ALA A 169 19.19 3.31 11.22
N VAL A 170 19.15 3.56 9.91
CA VAL A 170 19.79 2.67 8.93
C VAL A 170 21.30 2.64 9.11
N THR A 171 21.96 3.76 9.35
CA THR A 171 23.42 3.79 9.54
C THR A 171 23.86 3.07 10.81
N LEU A 172 23.12 3.22 11.90
CA LEU A 172 23.44 2.55 13.18
C LEU A 172 23.26 1.04 13.12
N PHE A 173 22.16 0.56 12.51
CA PHE A 173 21.79 -0.86 12.55
C PHE A 173 22.27 -1.65 11.30
N ARG A 174 22.85 -0.98 10.30
CA ARG A 174 23.35 -1.61 9.07
C ARG A 174 24.34 -2.74 9.34
N GLN A 175 25.39 -2.47 10.12
CA GLN A 175 26.45 -3.45 10.37
C GLN A 175 25.98 -4.68 11.18
N PRO A 176 25.27 -4.53 12.31
CA PRO A 176 24.78 -5.67 13.07
C PRO A 176 23.84 -6.57 12.26
N LEU A 177 22.92 -5.99 11.48
CA LEU A 177 21.97 -6.78 10.69
C LEU A 177 22.63 -7.48 9.51
N ARG A 178 23.60 -6.83 8.84
CA ARG A 178 24.36 -7.47 7.76
C ARG A 178 25.24 -8.62 8.27
N ALA A 179 25.82 -8.47 9.44
CA ALA A 179 26.65 -9.51 10.07
C ALA A 179 25.82 -10.75 10.42
N ASN A 180 24.61 -10.57 10.96
CA ASN A 180 23.76 -11.67 11.41
C ASN A 180 22.94 -12.33 10.29
N PHE A 181 22.46 -11.56 9.31
CA PHE A 181 21.51 -12.03 8.29
C PHE A 181 22.04 -11.97 6.87
N GLY A 182 23.29 -11.54 6.68
CA GLY A 182 23.89 -11.32 5.37
C GLY A 182 23.55 -9.94 4.76
N PRO A 183 24.24 -9.56 3.66
CA PRO A 183 24.19 -8.19 3.14
C PRO A 183 22.82 -7.82 2.55
N GLU A 184 22.15 -8.72 1.87
CA GLU A 184 20.85 -8.46 1.22
C GLU A 184 19.69 -8.58 2.22
N THR A 185 19.60 -9.74 2.89
CA THR A 185 18.51 -10.02 3.86
C THR A 185 18.56 -9.09 5.05
N GLY A 186 19.77 -8.81 5.59
CA GLY A 186 19.93 -7.88 6.70
C GLY A 186 19.49 -6.47 6.35
N MET A 187 19.77 -6.00 5.13
CA MET A 187 19.29 -4.70 4.66
C MET A 187 17.78 -4.70 4.41
N PHE A 188 17.22 -5.78 3.88
CA PHE A 188 15.78 -5.91 3.71
C PHE A 188 15.05 -5.80 5.05
N ILE A 189 15.45 -6.58 6.05
CA ILE A 189 14.88 -6.55 7.41
C ILE A 189 15.02 -5.14 8.00
N LEU A 190 16.17 -4.51 7.83
CA LEU A 190 16.44 -3.18 8.36
C LEU A 190 15.50 -2.13 7.76
N ILE A 191 15.42 -2.09 6.42
CA ILE A 191 14.61 -1.07 5.73
C ILE A 191 13.12 -1.28 6.02
N VAL A 192 12.63 -2.52 5.96
CA VAL A 192 11.25 -2.88 6.34
C VAL A 192 10.96 -2.49 7.80
N GLY A 193 11.88 -2.85 8.71
CA GLY A 193 11.73 -2.54 10.12
C GLY A 193 11.70 -1.03 10.38
N VAL A 194 12.65 -0.29 9.83
CA VAL A 194 12.76 1.15 10.07
C VAL A 194 11.55 1.89 9.47
N ILE A 195 11.14 1.59 8.23
CA ILE A 195 9.95 2.20 7.62
C ILE A 195 8.68 1.80 8.38
N GLY A 196 8.48 0.51 8.65
CA GLY A 196 7.28 0.02 9.32
C GLY A 196 7.12 0.55 10.74
N LEU A 197 8.24 0.63 11.50
CA LEU A 197 8.27 1.16 12.86
C LEU A 197 8.13 2.70 12.94
N THR A 198 8.25 3.39 11.82
CA THR A 198 8.10 4.85 11.78
C THR A 198 6.89 5.32 10.97
N SER A 199 6.04 4.42 10.48
CA SER A 199 4.87 4.79 9.67
C SER A 199 3.52 4.45 10.33
N TRP A 200 3.51 3.83 11.49
CA TRP A 200 2.30 3.37 12.19
C TRP A 200 1.43 4.50 12.80
N MET A 201 2.00 5.68 13.03
CA MET A 201 1.37 6.75 13.81
C MET A 201 0.07 7.26 13.19
N GLN A 202 0.06 7.44 11.87
CA GLN A 202 -1.13 7.89 11.12
C GLN A 202 -2.28 6.87 11.28
N THR A 203 -1.99 5.60 11.06
CA THR A 203 -2.96 4.50 11.23
C THR A 203 -3.47 4.43 12.65
N ALA A 204 -2.60 4.59 13.66
CA ALA A 204 -3.00 4.57 15.05
C ALA A 204 -4.01 5.68 15.40
N ARG A 205 -3.80 6.89 14.89
CA ARG A 205 -4.75 8.01 15.10
C ARG A 205 -6.09 7.77 14.43
N ILE A 206 -6.10 7.25 13.19
CA ILE A 206 -7.33 6.94 12.46
C ILE A 206 -8.10 5.85 13.19
N VAL A 207 -7.46 4.73 13.50
CA VAL A 207 -8.10 3.60 14.20
C VAL A 207 -8.60 4.01 15.59
N ARG A 208 -7.82 4.80 16.33
CA ARG A 208 -8.28 5.35 17.62
C ARG A 208 -9.55 6.16 17.49
N GLY A 209 -9.60 7.08 16.50
CA GLY A 209 -10.79 7.91 16.25
C GLY A 209 -12.05 7.07 16.01
N GLU A 210 -11.92 6.05 15.15
CA GLU A 210 -13.02 5.13 14.86
C GLU A 210 -13.44 4.29 16.08
N VAL A 211 -12.48 3.78 16.85
CA VAL A 211 -12.78 3.02 18.08
C VAL A 211 -13.49 3.90 19.12
N LEU A 212 -13.09 5.18 19.25
CA LEU A 212 -13.76 6.13 20.13
C LEU A 212 -15.22 6.36 19.71
N ALA A 213 -15.48 6.48 18.40
CA ALA A 213 -16.84 6.64 17.88
C ALA A 213 -17.68 5.36 18.04
N LEU A 214 -17.08 4.19 17.79
CA LEU A 214 -17.78 2.91 17.85
C LEU A 214 -18.12 2.49 19.29
N LYS A 215 -17.25 2.77 20.26
CA LYS A 215 -17.46 2.30 21.65
C LYS A 215 -18.69 2.90 22.34
N GLU A 216 -19.21 4.01 21.85
CA GLU A 216 -20.43 4.67 22.33
C GLU A 216 -21.69 4.21 21.59
N ARG A 217 -21.58 3.29 20.63
CA ARG A 217 -22.73 2.75 19.89
C ARG A 217 -23.53 1.76 20.74
N GLU A 218 -24.84 1.74 20.53
CA GLU A 218 -25.81 0.94 21.30
C GLU A 218 -25.46 -0.55 21.38
N PHE A 219 -24.99 -1.15 20.26
CA PHE A 219 -24.62 -2.57 20.24
C PHE A 219 -23.37 -2.89 21.10
N ILE A 220 -22.45 -1.93 21.27
CA ILE A 220 -21.30 -2.08 22.18
C ILE A 220 -21.74 -1.90 23.62
N LEU A 221 -22.63 -0.94 23.90
CA LEU A 221 -23.19 -0.75 25.23
C LEU A 221 -23.99 -1.98 25.65
N ALA A 222 -24.83 -2.53 24.79
CA ALA A 222 -25.55 -3.78 25.03
C ALA A 222 -24.60 -4.96 25.32
N ALA A 223 -23.52 -5.12 24.52
CA ALA A 223 -22.52 -6.17 24.75
C ALA A 223 -21.83 -6.01 26.13
N ARG A 224 -21.58 -4.77 26.57
CA ARG A 224 -21.03 -4.51 27.92
C ARG A 224 -22.04 -4.86 29.02
N SER A 225 -23.31 -4.50 28.84
CA SER A 225 -24.37 -4.75 29.83
C SER A 225 -24.60 -6.22 30.11
N ILE A 226 -24.39 -7.10 29.13
CA ILE A 226 -24.44 -8.57 29.28
C ILE A 226 -23.11 -9.18 29.75
N GLY A 227 -22.11 -8.35 30.16
CA GLY A 227 -20.86 -8.82 30.75
C GLY A 227 -19.82 -9.33 29.73
N THR A 228 -19.90 -8.97 28.45
CA THR A 228 -18.91 -9.37 27.45
C THR A 228 -17.51 -8.83 27.81
N THR A 229 -16.49 -9.68 27.76
CA THR A 229 -15.11 -9.30 28.11
C THR A 229 -14.53 -8.29 27.12
N PRO A 230 -13.61 -7.40 27.55
CA PRO A 230 -12.95 -6.41 26.67
C PRO A 230 -12.33 -7.02 25.43
N PHE A 231 -11.66 -8.15 25.55
CA PHE A 231 -11.04 -8.86 24.41
C PHE A 231 -12.08 -9.28 23.37
N LYS A 232 -13.22 -9.83 23.79
CA LYS A 232 -14.31 -10.19 22.87
C LYS A 232 -14.95 -8.97 22.23
N ILE A 233 -15.11 -7.86 22.97
CA ILE A 233 -15.60 -6.60 22.40
C ILE A 233 -14.66 -6.10 21.32
N ILE A 234 -13.35 -6.07 21.57
CA ILE A 234 -12.36 -5.63 20.62
C ILE A 234 -12.36 -6.53 19.37
N THR A 235 -12.22 -7.84 19.54
CA THR A 235 -12.01 -8.76 18.41
C THR A 235 -13.28 -9.03 17.61
N ARG A 236 -14.45 -9.08 18.25
CA ARG A 236 -15.70 -9.47 17.60
C ARG A 236 -16.57 -8.29 17.18
N HIS A 237 -16.42 -7.14 17.83
CA HIS A 237 -17.28 -5.98 17.56
C HIS A 237 -16.51 -4.77 17.03
N LEU A 238 -15.34 -4.43 17.60
CA LEU A 238 -14.60 -3.24 17.14
C LEU A 238 -13.76 -3.51 15.88
N LEU A 239 -12.87 -4.50 15.91
CA LEU A 239 -11.96 -4.79 14.78
C LEU A 239 -12.68 -4.99 13.45
N PRO A 240 -13.79 -5.77 13.36
CA PRO A 240 -14.49 -5.92 12.09
C PRO A 240 -15.09 -4.63 11.55
N ASN A 241 -15.46 -3.70 12.44
CA ASN A 241 -16.06 -2.43 12.05
C ASN A 241 -15.03 -1.34 11.70
N VAL A 242 -13.76 -1.49 12.12
CA VAL A 242 -12.66 -0.57 11.74
C VAL A 242 -11.84 -1.07 10.55
N VAL A 243 -12.21 -2.21 9.94
CA VAL A 243 -11.52 -2.72 8.74
C VAL A 243 -11.53 -1.73 7.59
N SER A 244 -12.65 -1.01 7.36
CA SER A 244 -12.76 0.01 6.32
C SER A 244 -11.66 1.08 6.40
N PRO A 245 -11.52 1.84 7.49
CA PRO A 245 -10.46 2.83 7.62
C PRO A 245 -9.05 2.22 7.62
N ILE A 246 -8.89 0.97 8.11
CA ILE A 246 -7.62 0.26 8.03
C ILE A 246 -7.24 -0.02 6.56
N MET A 247 -8.18 -0.47 5.73
CA MET A 247 -7.93 -0.74 4.31
C MET A 247 -7.53 0.54 3.54
N VAL A 248 -8.18 1.66 3.83
CA VAL A 248 -7.80 2.96 3.27
C VAL A 248 -6.40 3.38 3.75
N SER A 249 -6.10 3.20 5.04
CA SER A 249 -4.76 3.48 5.58
C SER A 249 -3.70 2.58 4.96
N ALA A 250 -4.04 1.33 4.59
CA ALA A 250 -3.14 0.39 3.93
C ALA A 250 -2.66 0.91 2.59
N THR A 251 -3.57 1.43 1.75
CA THR A 251 -3.18 1.95 0.43
C THR A 251 -2.28 3.17 0.56
N LEU A 252 -2.62 4.13 1.42
CA LEU A 252 -1.76 5.29 1.68
C LEU A 252 -0.40 4.87 2.28
N GLY A 253 -0.40 3.90 3.18
CA GLY A 253 0.80 3.34 3.79
C GLY A 253 1.73 2.67 2.78
N LEU A 254 1.18 1.92 1.81
CA LEU A 254 1.94 1.29 0.74
C LEU A 254 2.62 2.33 -0.16
N ALA A 255 1.89 3.35 -0.59
CA ALA A 255 2.43 4.44 -1.39
C ALA A 255 3.58 5.15 -0.67
N THR A 256 3.38 5.50 0.61
CA THR A 256 4.39 6.16 1.44
C THR A 256 5.61 5.26 1.65
N ALA A 257 5.43 3.97 1.88
CA ALA A 257 6.53 3.02 2.08
C ALA A 257 7.41 2.88 0.82
N ILE A 258 6.81 2.80 -0.37
CA ILE A 258 7.53 2.74 -1.65
C ILE A 258 8.32 4.03 -1.90
N ILE A 259 7.73 5.21 -1.66
CA ILE A 259 8.42 6.50 -1.79
C ILE A 259 9.60 6.56 -0.81
N THR A 260 9.39 6.17 0.44
CA THR A 260 10.40 6.23 1.50
C THR A 260 11.57 5.28 1.22
N GLU A 261 11.28 4.04 0.79
CA GLU A 261 12.32 3.09 0.34
C GLU A 261 13.13 3.68 -0.81
N SER A 262 12.42 4.21 -1.83
CA SER A 262 13.07 4.80 -3.00
C SER A 262 13.95 6.00 -2.63
N ALA A 263 13.51 6.84 -1.68
CA ALA A 263 14.30 7.96 -1.18
C ALA A 263 15.55 7.51 -0.42
N LEU A 264 15.43 6.49 0.47
CA LEU A 264 16.59 5.93 1.19
C LEU A 264 17.59 5.29 0.23
N SER A 265 17.12 4.54 -0.75
CA SER A 265 17.94 3.90 -1.78
C SER A 265 18.60 4.94 -2.70
N PHE A 266 17.88 6.01 -3.06
CA PHE A 266 18.38 7.15 -3.83
C PHE A 266 19.52 7.87 -3.09
N LEU A 267 19.39 8.06 -1.79
CA LEU A 267 20.41 8.68 -0.93
C LEU A 267 21.61 7.76 -0.64
N GLY A 268 21.64 6.55 -1.19
CA GLY A 268 22.74 5.61 -1.06
C GLY A 268 22.81 4.88 0.27
N VAL A 269 21.81 5.02 1.15
CA VAL A 269 21.73 4.32 2.44
C VAL A 269 20.86 3.07 2.39
N GLY A 270 20.27 2.77 1.24
CA GLY A 270 19.47 1.58 0.98
C GLY A 270 20.29 0.29 0.87
N PHE A 271 19.91 -0.55 -0.09
CA PHE A 271 20.54 -1.84 -0.36
C PHE A 271 22.01 -1.73 -0.82
N PRO A 272 22.77 -2.84 -0.82
CA PRO A 272 24.12 -2.89 -1.39
C PRO A 272 24.15 -2.43 -2.86
N SER A 273 25.32 -1.98 -3.33
CA SER A 273 25.49 -1.40 -4.67
C SER A 273 25.16 -2.35 -5.81
N ASP A 274 25.29 -3.65 -5.59
CA ASP A 274 25.00 -4.73 -6.55
C ASP A 274 23.54 -5.21 -6.50
N PHE A 275 22.75 -4.70 -5.57
CA PHE A 275 21.35 -5.08 -5.40
C PHE A 275 20.43 -3.97 -5.96
N PRO A 276 19.77 -4.22 -7.11
CA PRO A 276 18.93 -3.21 -7.73
C PRO A 276 17.66 -2.93 -6.92
N THR A 277 17.31 -1.65 -6.77
CA THR A 277 15.98 -1.14 -6.41
C THR A 277 15.66 0.03 -7.33
N TRP A 278 14.39 0.38 -7.49
CA TRP A 278 14.04 1.51 -8.37
C TRP A 278 14.67 2.82 -7.91
N GLY A 279 14.73 3.09 -6.59
CA GLY A 279 15.40 4.26 -6.04
C GLY A 279 16.91 4.26 -6.30
N LYS A 280 17.57 3.09 -6.22
CA LYS A 280 18.99 2.94 -6.53
C LYS A 280 19.27 3.15 -8.02
N LEU A 281 18.45 2.58 -8.90
CA LEU A 281 18.57 2.79 -10.35
C LEU A 281 18.45 4.27 -10.71
N LEU A 282 17.53 4.98 -10.05
CA LEU A 282 17.37 6.42 -10.23
C LEU A 282 18.64 7.17 -9.79
N SER A 283 19.20 6.85 -8.62
CA SER A 283 20.44 7.45 -8.10
C SER A 283 21.62 7.23 -9.01
N ASP A 284 21.78 6.01 -9.54
CA ASP A 284 22.91 5.66 -10.43
C ASP A 284 22.79 6.35 -11.81
N ALA A 285 21.57 6.69 -12.24
CA ALA A 285 21.33 7.32 -13.54
C ALA A 285 21.46 8.85 -13.53
N VAL A 286 21.18 9.52 -12.39
CA VAL A 286 21.18 11.01 -12.28
C VAL A 286 22.47 11.67 -12.73
N PRO A 287 23.70 11.16 -12.41
CA PRO A 287 24.94 11.80 -12.84
C PRO A 287 25.13 11.89 -14.36
N ARG A 288 24.40 11.09 -15.13
CA ARG A 288 24.46 11.03 -16.60
C ARG A 288 23.12 11.31 -17.27
N MET A 289 22.23 12.03 -16.59
CA MET A 289 20.86 12.25 -17.07
C MET A 289 20.79 13.12 -18.33
N GLU A 290 21.80 13.97 -18.58
CA GLU A 290 21.88 14.78 -19.80
C GLU A 290 22.20 13.93 -21.02
N GLU A 291 23.01 12.87 -20.85
CA GLU A 291 23.45 11.98 -21.93
C GLU A 291 22.43 10.82 -22.14
N PHE A 292 21.87 10.28 -21.05
CA PHE A 292 20.95 9.12 -21.03
C PHE A 292 19.71 9.42 -20.19
N PRO A 293 18.82 10.35 -20.61
CA PRO A 293 17.64 10.72 -19.83
C PRO A 293 16.68 9.55 -19.60
N GLU A 294 16.63 8.60 -20.51
CA GLU A 294 15.78 7.40 -20.42
C GLU A 294 16.09 6.52 -19.20
N ARG A 295 17.35 6.51 -18.73
CA ARG A 295 17.73 5.74 -17.53
C ARG A 295 17.15 6.32 -16.24
N VAL A 296 16.91 7.62 -16.20
CA VAL A 296 16.25 8.29 -15.08
C VAL A 296 14.73 8.17 -15.22
N MET A 297 14.20 8.33 -16.45
CA MET A 297 12.77 8.31 -16.69
C MET A 297 12.14 6.94 -16.39
N LEU A 298 12.78 5.83 -16.78
CA LEU A 298 12.20 4.50 -16.63
C LEU A 298 11.90 4.15 -15.16
N PRO A 299 12.86 4.17 -14.21
CA PRO A 299 12.56 3.89 -12.81
C PRO A 299 11.66 4.97 -12.18
N GLY A 300 11.84 6.24 -12.56
CA GLY A 300 11.01 7.34 -12.08
C GLY A 300 9.54 7.19 -12.47
N ILE A 301 9.25 6.81 -13.71
CA ILE A 301 7.89 6.52 -14.19
C ILE A 301 7.30 5.33 -13.44
N LEU A 302 8.06 4.25 -13.25
CA LEU A 302 7.58 3.07 -12.52
C LEU A 302 7.21 3.39 -11.07
N ILE A 303 8.05 4.14 -10.36
CA ILE A 303 7.75 4.61 -9.00
C ILE A 303 6.48 5.48 -9.01
N SER A 304 6.45 6.50 -9.87
CA SER A 304 5.34 7.46 -9.92
C SER A 304 4.01 6.81 -10.27
N LEU A 305 3.99 5.94 -11.29
CA LEU A 305 2.79 5.24 -11.71
C LEU A 305 2.34 4.20 -10.67
N THR A 306 3.28 3.55 -9.98
CA THR A 306 2.92 2.62 -8.88
C THR A 306 2.25 3.38 -7.74
N VAL A 307 2.83 4.48 -7.29
CA VAL A 307 2.27 5.33 -6.23
C VAL A 307 0.91 5.90 -6.62
N LEU A 308 0.80 6.42 -7.84
CA LEU A 308 -0.47 6.95 -8.37
C LEU A 308 -1.55 5.87 -8.42
N SER A 309 -1.19 4.67 -8.86
CA SER A 309 -2.10 3.52 -8.94
C SER A 309 -2.61 3.09 -7.57
N VAL A 310 -1.72 3.04 -6.58
CA VAL A 310 -2.08 2.73 -5.19
C VAL A 310 -3.02 3.79 -4.62
N ASN A 311 -2.76 5.09 -4.89
CA ASN A 311 -3.62 6.18 -4.44
C ASN A 311 -5.02 6.10 -5.08
N TYR A 312 -5.11 5.92 -6.41
CA TYR A 312 -6.41 5.75 -7.07
C TYR A 312 -7.19 4.53 -6.57
N LEU A 313 -6.50 3.44 -6.28
CA LEU A 313 -7.12 2.26 -5.68
C LEU A 313 -7.62 2.56 -4.26
N GLY A 314 -6.84 3.32 -3.49
CA GLY A 314 -7.19 3.77 -2.15
C GLY A 314 -8.41 4.67 -2.12
N ASP A 315 -8.49 5.64 -3.02
CA ASP A 315 -9.65 6.53 -3.16
C ASP A 315 -10.90 5.75 -3.53
N GLY A 316 -10.81 4.83 -4.50
CA GLY A 316 -11.94 3.98 -4.86
C GLY A 316 -12.39 3.02 -3.75
N LEU A 317 -11.44 2.49 -2.95
CA LEU A 317 -11.77 1.70 -1.77
C LEU A 317 -12.46 2.56 -0.69
N ARG A 318 -12.00 3.77 -0.47
CA ARG A 318 -12.61 4.71 0.46
C ARG A 318 -14.06 4.99 0.08
N ASP A 319 -14.31 5.32 -1.20
CA ASP A 319 -15.64 5.62 -1.71
C ASP A 319 -16.56 4.38 -1.64
N ALA A 320 -16.03 3.20 -1.96
CA ALA A 320 -16.77 1.94 -1.92
C ALA A 320 -17.11 1.48 -0.50
N LEU A 321 -16.29 1.83 0.47
CA LEU A 321 -16.46 1.47 1.88
C LEU A 321 -17.29 2.51 2.67
N ASP A 322 -17.54 3.71 2.13
CA ASP A 322 -18.35 4.74 2.79
C ASP A 322 -19.85 4.36 2.75
N PRO A 323 -20.49 4.15 3.92
CA PRO A 323 -21.92 3.83 3.98
C PRO A 323 -22.83 4.93 3.41
N ARG A 324 -22.36 6.19 3.38
CA ARG A 324 -23.13 7.34 2.90
C ARG A 324 -23.24 7.41 1.38
N SER A 325 -22.33 6.74 0.66
CA SER A 325 -22.34 6.67 -0.80
C SER A 325 -23.41 5.70 -1.34
N ARG A 326 -24.01 4.87 -0.48
CA ARG A 326 -24.99 3.82 -0.86
C ARG A 326 -26.38 4.34 -1.23
N GLY A 327 -26.62 5.64 -1.14
CA GLY A 327 -27.92 6.28 -1.40
C GLY A 327 -27.98 7.18 -2.64
N ARG A 328 -26.93 7.21 -3.47
CA ARG A 328 -26.91 8.01 -4.70
C ARG A 328 -26.81 7.17 -5.96
#